data_49d713607d4fe1e42b197ff6916214ea
#
_entry.id   49d713607d4fe1e42b197ff6916214ea
#
_cell.length_a   1.000
_cell.length_b   1.000
_cell.length_c   1.000
_cell.angle_alpha   90.00
_cell.angle_beta   90.00
_cell.angle_gamma   90.00
#
_symmetry.space_group_name_H-M   'P 1'
#
loop_
_entity.id
_entity.type
_entity.pdbx_description
1 polymer ?
#
loop_
_entity_poly.entity_id
_entity_poly.type
_entity_poly.pdbx_seq_one_letter_code
_entity_poly.pdbx_strand_id
1 'polypeptide(L)'
;MPKEMEFRTQVELPEYDFTISPGSRLLFAGSCFADNIGSRFGRSRFHAVVNPYGTMYNPVSVLHTIERTMAQTDFVPDIVFLTLGTNHVYRLKETGEIVDNCMKRPQSLFIEECLSIDDCAAALSQVVAMVSERNPQVKVIITVSPIRYAKYGYHGSQLSKSILLLAADRVVASHSCCHYFPAYEIVNDELRDYRFYSADMLHPSDVAVDYLWQQIARNLFSAETHAYVAAISKVVKALEHKPYNPDSQDYADFLNRTRSQIHTLADAYPHLRITMAEFF
;
A
#
# COMPACT_ATOMS: atom_id res chain seq x y z
N MET A 1 9.53 -15.80 -38.48
CA MET A 1 9.89 -16.70 -37.36
C MET A 1 8.61 -17.04 -36.62
N PRO A 2 8.39 -18.28 -36.16
CA PRO A 2 7.25 -18.55 -35.27
C PRO A 2 7.38 -17.66 -34.03
N LYS A 3 6.27 -17.03 -33.60
CA LYS A 3 6.20 -16.24 -32.39
C LYS A 3 6.58 -17.15 -31.23
N GLU A 4 7.53 -16.74 -30.38
CA GLU A 4 7.92 -17.51 -29.20
C GLU A 4 6.68 -17.72 -28.34
N MET A 5 6.47 -18.95 -27.88
CA MET A 5 5.26 -19.29 -27.12
C MET A 5 5.40 -18.79 -25.69
N GLU A 6 4.60 -17.81 -25.32
CA GLU A 6 4.51 -17.32 -23.94
C GLU A 6 3.54 -18.18 -23.14
N PHE A 7 4.03 -18.82 -22.09
CA PHE A 7 3.21 -19.66 -21.20
C PHE A 7 2.55 -18.86 -20.05
N ARG A 8 2.91 -17.57 -19.89
CA ARG A 8 2.37 -16.71 -18.86
C ARG A 8 2.08 -15.34 -19.44
N THR A 9 0.86 -14.84 -19.21
CA THR A 9 0.54 -13.45 -19.46
C THR A 9 1.38 -12.56 -18.54
N GLN A 10 1.99 -11.51 -19.07
CA GLN A 10 2.58 -10.45 -18.28
C GLN A 10 1.66 -9.24 -18.34
N VAL A 11 1.31 -8.70 -17.18
CA VAL A 11 0.54 -7.46 -17.11
C VAL A 11 1.49 -6.31 -17.36
N GLU A 12 1.21 -5.54 -18.40
CA GLU A 12 1.96 -4.32 -18.70
C GLU A 12 1.69 -3.27 -17.64
N LEU A 13 2.77 -2.72 -17.06
CA LEU A 13 2.66 -1.60 -16.14
C LEU A 13 2.72 -0.29 -16.92
N PRO A 14 1.97 0.74 -16.49
CA PRO A 14 2.08 2.06 -17.08
C PRO A 14 3.48 2.63 -16.86
N GLU A 15 3.91 3.51 -17.74
CA GLU A 15 5.13 4.30 -17.51
C GLU A 15 4.87 5.31 -16.40
N TYR A 16 5.78 5.37 -15.43
CA TYR A 16 5.72 6.34 -14.33
C TYR A 16 6.73 7.45 -14.59
N ASP A 17 6.30 8.71 -14.45
CA ASP A 17 7.12 9.91 -14.62
C ASP A 17 7.94 10.28 -13.38
N PHE A 18 7.99 9.39 -12.39
CA PHE A 18 8.68 9.58 -11.12
C PHE A 18 9.26 8.28 -10.59
N THR A 19 10.14 8.40 -9.60
CA THR A 19 10.67 7.26 -8.84
C THR A 19 10.53 7.50 -7.35
N ILE A 20 10.45 6.41 -6.58
CA ILE A 20 10.46 6.43 -5.12
C ILE A 20 11.91 6.49 -4.67
N SER A 21 12.30 7.57 -4.00
CA SER A 21 13.63 7.75 -3.40
C SER A 21 13.69 7.17 -1.99
N PRO A 22 14.87 6.82 -1.45
CA PRO A 22 15.01 6.27 -0.10
C PRO A 22 14.40 7.15 1.00
N GLY A 23 14.52 8.48 0.87
CA GLY A 23 13.99 9.46 1.80
C GLY A 23 12.52 9.85 1.58
N SER A 24 11.83 9.29 0.58
CA SER A 24 10.42 9.62 0.31
C SER A 24 9.53 9.29 1.50
N ARG A 25 8.63 10.21 1.82
CA ARG A 25 7.59 10.05 2.83
C ARG A 25 6.36 9.43 2.18
N LEU A 26 5.98 8.25 2.63
CA LEU A 26 4.96 7.43 2.01
C LEU A 26 3.73 7.35 2.92
N LEU A 27 2.54 7.56 2.36
CA LEU A 27 1.26 7.33 3.05
C LEU A 27 0.50 6.23 2.33
N PHE A 28 0.14 5.19 3.07
CA PHE A 28 -0.69 4.09 2.58
C PHE A 28 -2.05 4.17 3.27
N ALA A 29 -3.12 4.27 2.48
CA ALA A 29 -4.48 4.27 2.99
C ALA A 29 -5.36 3.32 2.16
N GLY A 30 -6.13 2.49 2.85
CA GLY A 30 -7.08 1.60 2.20
C GLY A 30 -7.20 0.21 2.81
N SER A 31 -7.39 -0.79 1.96
CA SER A 31 -7.62 -2.19 2.34
C SER A 31 -6.39 -2.81 3.03
N CYS A 32 -6.54 -4.02 3.55
CA CYS A 32 -5.40 -4.79 4.08
C CYS A 32 -4.26 -4.99 3.07
N PHE A 33 -4.49 -4.73 1.79
CA PHE A 33 -3.40 -4.67 0.81
C PHE A 33 -2.47 -3.46 1.05
N ALA A 34 -3.00 -2.34 1.56
CA ALA A 34 -2.16 -1.23 2.03
C ALA A 34 -1.23 -1.65 3.17
N ASP A 35 -1.75 -2.43 4.13
CA ASP A 35 -0.93 -2.99 5.22
C ASP A 35 0.15 -3.91 4.68
N ASN A 36 -0.20 -4.78 3.73
CA ASN A 36 0.73 -5.73 3.13
C ASN A 36 1.89 -5.06 2.39
N ILE A 37 1.60 -4.10 1.52
CA ILE A 37 2.65 -3.39 0.77
C ILE A 37 3.38 -2.38 1.68
N GLY A 38 2.65 -1.61 2.48
CA GLY A 38 3.23 -0.64 3.40
C GLY A 38 4.19 -1.27 4.41
N SER A 39 3.91 -2.51 4.87
CA SER A 39 4.83 -3.24 5.75
C SER A 39 6.15 -3.59 5.07
N ARG A 40 6.18 -3.85 3.74
CA ARG A 40 7.43 -4.08 2.99
C ARG A 40 8.28 -2.80 2.93
N PHE A 41 7.63 -1.64 2.73
CA PHE A 41 8.30 -0.35 2.82
C PHE A 41 8.81 -0.08 4.24
N GLY A 42 7.99 -0.29 5.28
CA GLY A 42 8.40 -0.14 6.67
C GLY A 42 9.54 -1.07 7.07
N ARG A 43 9.53 -2.34 6.63
CA ARG A 43 10.63 -3.28 6.85
C ARG A 43 11.92 -2.85 6.13
N SER A 44 11.77 -2.19 4.97
CA SER A 44 12.88 -1.58 4.25
C SER A 44 13.25 -0.19 4.79
N ARG A 45 12.71 0.19 5.97
CA ARG A 45 13.01 1.43 6.69
C ARG A 45 12.74 2.72 5.92
N PHE A 46 11.79 2.69 4.97
CA PHE A 46 11.24 3.93 4.44
C PHE A 46 10.40 4.65 5.50
N HIS A 47 10.26 5.96 5.36
CA HIS A 47 9.35 6.73 6.20
C HIS A 47 7.90 6.51 5.71
N ALA A 48 7.29 5.41 6.13
CA ALA A 48 5.96 4.97 5.71
C ALA A 48 4.95 5.05 6.85
N VAL A 49 3.86 5.77 6.63
CA VAL A 49 2.66 5.77 7.47
C VAL A 49 1.63 4.88 6.80
N VAL A 50 1.12 3.88 7.51
CA VAL A 50 0.27 2.85 6.94
C VAL A 50 -1.03 2.76 7.74
N ASN A 51 -2.16 2.97 7.08
CA ASN A 51 -3.50 2.87 7.66
C ASN A 51 -3.59 3.47 9.07
N PRO A 52 -3.24 4.76 9.26
CA PRO A 52 -3.05 5.35 10.61
C PRO A 52 -4.30 5.27 11.50
N TYR A 53 -5.48 5.06 10.92
CA TYR A 53 -6.75 4.90 11.64
C TYR A 53 -7.40 3.54 11.41
N GLY A 54 -6.61 2.57 10.95
CA GLY A 54 -7.07 1.22 10.63
C GLY A 54 -7.41 1.05 9.14
N THR A 55 -7.67 -0.20 8.78
CA THR A 55 -7.95 -0.60 7.40
C THR A 55 -9.28 -0.05 6.92
N MET A 56 -9.30 0.58 5.75
CA MET A 56 -10.48 1.16 5.10
C MET A 56 -10.70 0.50 3.73
N TYR A 57 -11.94 0.14 3.43
CA TYR A 57 -12.19 -0.69 2.25
C TYR A 57 -12.78 0.08 1.06
N ASN A 58 -13.44 1.21 1.29
CA ASN A 58 -14.14 1.98 0.28
C ASN A 58 -13.57 3.39 0.13
N PRO A 59 -13.78 4.05 -1.02
CA PRO A 59 -13.21 5.38 -1.30
C PRO A 59 -13.59 6.47 -0.28
N VAL A 60 -14.81 6.45 0.28
CA VAL A 60 -15.25 7.44 1.26
C VAL A 60 -14.49 7.27 2.59
N SER A 61 -14.35 6.04 3.08
CA SER A 61 -13.58 5.79 4.30
C SER A 61 -12.09 6.07 4.11
N VAL A 62 -11.57 5.88 2.90
CA VAL A 62 -10.20 6.31 2.55
C VAL A 62 -10.09 7.83 2.60
N LEU A 63 -11.08 8.58 2.08
CA LEU A 63 -11.14 10.04 2.17
C LEU A 63 -11.11 10.48 3.64
N HIS A 64 -11.97 9.94 4.52
CA HIS A 64 -11.98 10.26 5.95
C HIS A 64 -10.61 9.98 6.62
N THR A 65 -9.91 8.92 6.22
CA THR A 65 -8.55 8.63 6.71
C THR A 65 -7.58 9.75 6.33
N ILE A 66 -7.63 10.20 5.08
CA ILE A 66 -6.75 11.28 4.59
C ILE A 66 -7.10 12.60 5.28
N GLU A 67 -8.39 12.96 5.40
CA GLU A 67 -8.85 14.14 6.11
C GLU A 67 -8.29 14.19 7.55
N ARG A 68 -8.46 13.10 8.29
CA ARG A 68 -7.92 12.99 9.65
C ARG A 68 -6.40 13.09 9.69
N THR A 69 -5.71 12.45 8.78
CA THR A 69 -4.24 12.50 8.70
C THR A 69 -3.77 13.93 8.45
N MET A 70 -4.35 14.61 7.49
CA MET A 70 -4.01 16.00 7.16
C MET A 70 -4.36 16.98 8.27
N ALA A 71 -5.44 16.74 9.01
CA ALA A 71 -5.89 17.61 10.10
C ALA A 71 -5.15 17.39 11.42
N GLN A 72 -4.71 16.17 11.70
CA GLN A 72 -4.17 15.79 13.03
C GLN A 72 -2.66 15.58 13.06
N THR A 73 -1.99 15.65 11.92
CA THR A 73 -0.54 15.43 11.84
C THR A 73 0.13 16.46 10.94
N ASP A 74 1.42 16.72 11.21
CA ASP A 74 2.28 17.52 10.33
C ASP A 74 2.91 16.68 9.22
N PHE A 75 2.46 15.43 9.06
CA PHE A 75 2.99 14.54 8.03
C PHE A 75 2.58 15.02 6.64
N VAL A 76 3.56 15.34 5.81
CA VAL A 76 3.37 15.76 4.42
C VAL A 76 3.91 14.66 3.51
N PRO A 77 3.06 13.84 2.88
CA PRO A 77 3.51 12.76 2.02
C PRO A 77 4.10 13.26 0.71
N ASP A 78 5.14 12.59 0.23
CA ASP A 78 5.66 12.75 -1.12
C ASP A 78 4.93 11.81 -2.09
N ILE A 79 4.51 10.64 -1.59
CA ILE A 79 3.77 9.64 -2.37
C ILE A 79 2.64 9.06 -1.50
N VAL A 80 1.46 8.96 -2.09
CA VAL A 80 0.27 8.37 -1.45
C VAL A 80 -0.15 7.13 -2.23
N PHE A 81 -0.31 6.00 -1.54
CA PHE A 81 -0.88 4.78 -2.09
C PHE A 81 -2.31 4.61 -1.59
N LEU A 82 -3.27 4.59 -2.50
CA LEU A 82 -4.69 4.34 -2.22
C LEU A 82 -5.05 2.94 -2.70
N THR A 83 -5.42 2.04 -1.77
CA THR A 83 -5.74 0.65 -2.10
C THR A 83 -7.21 0.37 -1.88
N LEU A 84 -7.98 0.27 -2.97
CA LEU A 84 -9.42 0.21 -2.96
C LEU A 84 -9.92 -1.24 -2.83
N GLY A 85 -10.68 -1.52 -1.80
CA GLY A 85 -11.20 -2.86 -1.50
C GLY A 85 -12.55 -3.14 -2.14
N THR A 86 -13.54 -2.32 -1.84
CA THR A 86 -14.94 -2.47 -2.26
C THR A 86 -15.61 -1.11 -2.43
N ASN A 87 -16.70 -1.04 -3.18
CA ASN A 87 -17.57 0.13 -3.25
C ASN A 87 -18.72 0.09 -2.23
N HIS A 88 -18.80 -0.96 -1.40
CA HIS A 88 -19.83 -1.06 -0.37
C HIS A 88 -19.50 -0.17 0.82
N VAL A 89 -20.50 0.52 1.34
CA VAL A 89 -20.44 1.39 2.52
C VAL A 89 -21.55 1.04 3.50
N TYR A 90 -21.33 1.41 4.76
CA TYR A 90 -22.34 1.32 5.81
C TYR A 90 -22.74 2.72 6.25
N ARG A 91 -24.02 3.03 6.14
CA ARG A 91 -24.59 4.29 6.60
C ARG A 91 -25.29 4.07 7.94
N LEU A 92 -24.95 4.87 8.95
CA LEU A 92 -25.64 4.83 10.24
C LEU A 92 -27.04 5.42 10.07
N LYS A 93 -28.08 4.67 10.44
CA LYS A 93 -29.49 5.09 10.25
C LYS A 93 -29.84 6.35 11.03
N GLU A 94 -29.23 6.53 12.19
CA GLU A 94 -29.48 7.64 13.09
C GLU A 94 -29.01 8.98 12.51
N THR A 95 -27.79 9.03 11.96
CA THR A 95 -27.16 10.27 11.48
C THR A 95 -27.19 10.40 9.96
N GLY A 96 -27.40 9.31 9.23
CA GLY A 96 -27.28 9.26 7.77
C GLY A 96 -25.83 9.30 7.27
N GLU A 97 -24.83 9.25 8.16
CA GLU A 97 -23.41 9.31 7.79
C GLU A 97 -22.86 7.95 7.40
N ILE A 98 -21.94 7.93 6.45
CA ILE A 98 -21.14 6.74 6.13
C ILE A 98 -20.11 6.54 7.25
N VAL A 99 -20.10 5.35 7.83
CA VAL A 99 -19.16 5.00 8.91
C VAL A 99 -18.00 4.19 8.36
N ASP A 100 -16.80 4.48 8.85
CA ASP A 100 -15.57 3.78 8.45
C ASP A 100 -15.50 2.37 9.03
N ASN A 101 -16.08 2.20 10.21
CA ASN A 101 -16.12 0.92 10.91
C ASN A 101 -17.42 0.82 11.74
N CYS A 102 -18.10 -0.30 11.63
CA CYS A 102 -19.31 -0.57 12.41
C CYS A 102 -19.02 -0.85 13.91
N MET A 103 -17.77 -0.95 14.34
CA MET A 103 -17.35 -1.16 15.73
C MET A 103 -18.01 -2.37 16.39
N LYS A 104 -18.29 -3.42 15.61
CA LYS A 104 -19.04 -4.62 16.02
C LYS A 104 -20.46 -4.32 16.60
N ARG A 105 -20.99 -3.14 16.32
CA ARG A 105 -22.37 -2.77 16.68
C ARG A 105 -23.36 -3.61 15.86
N PRO A 106 -24.59 -3.79 16.35
CA PRO A 106 -25.63 -4.54 15.62
C PRO A 106 -25.84 -4.04 14.20
N GLN A 107 -25.88 -4.94 13.24
CA GLN A 107 -26.06 -4.58 11.82
C GLN A 107 -27.39 -3.86 11.55
N SER A 108 -28.41 -4.09 12.39
CA SER A 108 -29.69 -3.40 12.31
C SER A 108 -29.62 -1.88 12.40
N LEU A 109 -28.52 -1.32 12.96
CA LEU A 109 -28.27 0.12 13.06
C LEU A 109 -27.80 0.75 11.74
N PHE A 110 -27.41 -0.06 10.77
CA PHE A 110 -26.80 0.40 9.53
C PHE A 110 -27.65 0.04 8.31
N ILE A 111 -27.49 0.83 7.25
CA ILE A 111 -27.91 0.49 5.89
C ILE A 111 -26.64 0.21 5.11
N GLU A 112 -26.60 -0.93 4.44
CA GLU A 112 -25.52 -1.24 3.50
C GLU A 112 -25.92 -0.71 2.11
N GLU A 113 -25.05 0.09 1.51
CA GLU A 113 -25.25 0.72 0.19
C GLU A 113 -24.02 0.46 -0.70
N CYS A 114 -24.22 0.60 -2.01
CA CYS A 114 -23.14 0.55 -3.00
C CYS A 114 -22.93 1.97 -3.57
N LEU A 115 -21.71 2.47 -3.48
CA LEU A 115 -21.31 3.70 -4.15
C LEU A 115 -21.33 3.50 -5.67
N SER A 116 -21.78 4.52 -6.40
CA SER A 116 -21.65 4.57 -7.84
C SER A 116 -20.20 4.86 -8.28
N ILE A 117 -19.94 4.77 -9.58
CA ILE A 117 -18.64 5.18 -10.15
C ILE A 117 -18.40 6.66 -9.86
N ASP A 118 -19.43 7.50 -9.95
CA ASP A 118 -19.34 8.95 -9.73
C ASP A 118 -19.00 9.26 -8.26
N ASP A 119 -19.66 8.58 -7.30
CA ASP A 119 -19.39 8.75 -5.87
C ASP A 119 -17.95 8.33 -5.53
N CYS A 120 -17.50 7.19 -6.07
CA CYS A 120 -16.13 6.69 -5.86
C CYS A 120 -15.10 7.67 -6.45
N ALA A 121 -15.32 8.15 -7.67
CA ALA A 121 -14.39 9.06 -8.33
C ALA A 121 -14.38 10.43 -7.63
N ALA A 122 -15.52 10.92 -7.15
CA ALA A 122 -15.63 12.17 -6.40
C ALA A 122 -14.84 12.10 -5.08
N ALA A 123 -14.99 11.02 -4.30
CA ALA A 123 -14.24 10.83 -3.06
C ALA A 123 -12.72 10.76 -3.32
N LEU A 124 -12.28 10.02 -4.33
CA LEU A 124 -10.88 9.92 -4.70
C LEU A 124 -10.32 11.27 -5.19
N SER A 125 -11.08 12.04 -5.98
CA SER A 125 -10.65 13.37 -6.43
C SER A 125 -10.52 14.35 -5.26
N GLN A 126 -11.35 14.25 -4.23
CA GLN A 126 -11.20 15.03 -3.01
C GLN A 126 -9.91 14.67 -2.27
N VAL A 127 -9.58 13.37 -2.15
CA VAL A 127 -8.28 12.93 -1.61
C VAL A 127 -7.13 13.57 -2.38
N VAL A 128 -7.17 13.52 -3.72
CA VAL A 128 -6.12 14.10 -4.57
C VAL A 128 -5.97 15.60 -4.34
N ALA A 129 -7.09 16.33 -4.27
CA ALA A 129 -7.07 17.77 -4.00
C ALA A 129 -6.41 18.10 -2.67
N MET A 130 -6.79 17.40 -1.59
CA MET A 130 -6.27 17.63 -0.24
C MET A 130 -4.76 17.36 -0.13
N VAL A 131 -4.29 16.23 -0.69
CA VAL A 131 -2.85 15.91 -0.61
C VAL A 131 -2.03 16.82 -1.51
N SER A 132 -2.58 17.28 -2.64
CA SER A 132 -1.92 18.24 -3.56
C SER A 132 -1.86 19.64 -2.97
N GLU A 133 -2.83 20.06 -2.16
CA GLU A 133 -2.78 21.31 -1.40
C GLU A 133 -1.63 21.31 -0.39
N ARG A 134 -1.41 20.17 0.29
CA ARG A 134 -0.30 20.00 1.24
C ARG A 134 1.06 19.89 0.56
N ASN A 135 1.12 19.21 -0.57
CA ASN A 135 2.33 19.02 -1.37
C ASN A 135 1.98 19.05 -2.85
N PRO A 136 2.21 20.16 -3.57
CA PRO A 136 1.95 20.26 -5.00
C PRO A 136 2.75 19.29 -5.89
N GLN A 137 3.79 18.67 -5.34
CA GLN A 137 4.61 17.66 -6.04
C GLN A 137 4.23 16.22 -5.66
N VAL A 138 3.19 16.04 -4.86
CA VAL A 138 2.76 14.69 -4.43
C VAL A 138 2.43 13.82 -5.64
N LYS A 139 2.80 12.54 -5.56
CA LYS A 139 2.35 11.52 -6.50
C LYS A 139 1.35 10.59 -5.81
N VAL A 140 0.25 10.32 -6.49
CA VAL A 140 -0.82 9.46 -5.96
C VAL A 140 -0.89 8.19 -6.79
N ILE A 141 -0.67 7.05 -6.17
CA ILE A 141 -0.80 5.74 -6.79
C ILE A 141 -2.13 5.13 -6.33
N ILE A 142 -3.02 4.91 -7.27
CA ILE A 142 -4.31 4.26 -7.03
C ILE A 142 -4.21 2.81 -7.49
N THR A 143 -4.69 1.88 -6.69
CA THR A 143 -4.77 0.47 -7.07
C THR A 143 -6.05 -0.17 -6.55
N VAL A 144 -6.62 -1.08 -7.33
CA VAL A 144 -7.70 -1.93 -6.86
C VAL A 144 -7.10 -3.16 -6.19
N SER A 145 -7.47 -3.37 -4.93
CA SER A 145 -6.95 -4.47 -4.13
C SER A 145 -7.33 -5.84 -4.73
N PRO A 146 -6.40 -6.78 -4.82
CA PRO A 146 -6.67 -8.13 -5.31
C PRO A 146 -7.41 -9.03 -4.31
N ILE A 147 -7.82 -8.51 -3.16
CA ILE A 147 -8.58 -9.24 -2.15
C ILE A 147 -9.98 -9.52 -2.67
N ARG A 148 -10.46 -10.76 -2.47
CA ARG A 148 -11.78 -11.21 -2.88
C ARG A 148 -12.78 -11.05 -1.73
N TYR A 149 -14.02 -10.67 -2.03
CA TYR A 149 -15.07 -10.47 -1.03
C TYR A 149 -16.15 -11.51 -1.16
N ALA A 150 -16.02 -12.62 -0.41
CA ALA A 150 -17.00 -13.72 -0.43
C ALA A 150 -18.38 -13.30 0.12
N LYS A 151 -18.45 -12.28 0.99
CA LYS A 151 -19.70 -11.76 1.58
C LYS A 151 -20.76 -11.42 0.52
N TYR A 152 -20.33 -10.85 -0.60
CA TYR A 152 -21.22 -10.42 -1.70
C TYR A 152 -21.40 -11.47 -2.78
N GLY A 153 -20.87 -12.68 -2.57
CA GLY A 153 -20.64 -13.67 -3.61
C GLY A 153 -19.58 -13.20 -4.63
N TYR A 154 -19.06 -14.11 -5.41
CA TYR A 154 -17.98 -13.77 -6.35
C TYR A 154 -18.45 -12.86 -7.48
N HIS A 155 -19.70 -12.97 -7.91
CA HIS A 155 -20.26 -12.05 -8.90
C HIS A 155 -20.37 -10.63 -8.34
N GLY A 156 -20.93 -10.45 -7.14
CA GLY A 156 -21.01 -9.15 -6.48
C GLY A 156 -19.64 -8.54 -6.21
N SER A 157 -18.66 -9.37 -5.83
CA SER A 157 -17.27 -8.94 -5.69
C SER A 157 -16.69 -8.39 -7.00
N GLN A 158 -16.95 -9.06 -8.14
CA GLN A 158 -16.49 -8.59 -9.46
C GLN A 158 -17.19 -7.29 -9.88
N LEU A 159 -18.49 -7.14 -9.65
CA LEU A 159 -19.21 -5.88 -9.92
C LEU A 159 -18.62 -4.73 -9.11
N SER A 160 -18.36 -4.96 -7.82
CA SER A 160 -17.71 -3.98 -6.95
C SER A 160 -16.32 -3.57 -7.47
N LYS A 161 -15.50 -4.56 -7.87
CA LYS A 161 -14.17 -4.28 -8.46
C LYS A 161 -14.28 -3.50 -9.77
N SER A 162 -15.24 -3.82 -10.63
CA SER A 162 -15.47 -3.10 -11.89
C SER A 162 -15.79 -1.63 -11.66
N ILE A 163 -16.61 -1.31 -10.66
CA ILE A 163 -16.93 0.07 -10.27
C ILE A 163 -15.66 0.80 -9.81
N LEU A 164 -14.84 0.15 -8.98
CA LEU A 164 -13.58 0.74 -8.48
C LEU A 164 -12.55 0.94 -9.59
N LEU A 165 -12.46 0.01 -10.54
CA LEU A 165 -11.57 0.12 -11.70
C LEU A 165 -11.95 1.31 -12.58
N LEU A 166 -13.24 1.45 -12.90
CA LEU A 166 -13.75 2.58 -13.71
C LEU A 166 -13.59 3.92 -12.99
N ALA A 167 -13.79 3.95 -11.67
CA ALA A 167 -13.58 5.16 -10.88
C ALA A 167 -12.10 5.55 -10.81
N ALA A 168 -11.20 4.58 -10.61
CA ALA A 168 -9.75 4.79 -10.59
C ALA A 168 -9.24 5.30 -11.95
N ASP A 169 -9.67 4.69 -13.05
CA ASP A 169 -9.32 5.09 -14.41
C ASP A 169 -9.72 6.56 -14.66
N ARG A 170 -10.95 6.94 -14.31
CA ARG A 170 -11.44 8.32 -14.44
C ARG A 170 -10.59 9.31 -13.64
N VAL A 171 -10.23 8.99 -12.41
CA VAL A 171 -9.42 9.89 -11.56
C VAL A 171 -8.00 10.02 -12.11
N VAL A 172 -7.39 8.93 -12.53
CA VAL A 172 -6.06 8.95 -13.15
C VAL A 172 -6.06 9.76 -14.45
N ALA A 173 -7.09 9.63 -15.29
CA ALA A 173 -7.24 10.43 -16.50
C ALA A 173 -7.44 11.94 -16.23
N SER A 174 -7.98 12.30 -15.05
CA SER A 174 -8.33 13.68 -14.71
C SER A 174 -7.25 14.43 -13.93
N HIS A 175 -6.28 13.73 -13.34
CA HIS A 175 -5.26 14.31 -12.46
C HIS A 175 -3.86 13.80 -12.83
N SER A 176 -3.00 14.69 -13.31
CA SER A 176 -1.64 14.37 -13.78
C SER A 176 -0.69 13.85 -12.70
N CYS A 177 -1.00 14.10 -11.41
CA CYS A 177 -0.25 13.53 -10.30
C CYS A 177 -0.68 12.09 -9.93
N CYS A 178 -1.74 11.57 -10.57
CA CYS A 178 -2.29 10.26 -10.28
C CYS A 178 -1.80 9.21 -11.27
N HIS A 179 -1.49 8.03 -10.76
CA HIS A 179 -1.02 6.88 -11.52
C HIS A 179 -1.77 5.62 -11.05
N TYR A 180 -1.99 4.69 -11.97
CA TYR A 180 -2.60 3.40 -11.63
C TYR A 180 -1.51 2.34 -11.46
N PHE A 181 -1.62 1.51 -10.41
CA PHE A 181 -0.82 0.30 -10.25
C PHE A 181 -1.73 -0.93 -10.36
N PRO A 182 -1.54 -1.82 -11.34
CA PRO A 182 -2.48 -2.90 -11.68
C PRO A 182 -2.33 -4.13 -10.77
N ALA A 183 -2.43 -3.96 -9.43
CA ALA A 183 -2.30 -5.08 -8.50
C ALA A 183 -3.41 -6.13 -8.67
N TYR A 184 -4.63 -5.68 -8.99
CA TYR A 184 -5.78 -6.56 -9.23
C TYR A 184 -5.54 -7.45 -10.44
N GLU A 185 -5.09 -6.86 -11.54
CA GLU A 185 -4.82 -7.54 -12.80
C GLU A 185 -3.63 -8.50 -12.67
N ILE A 186 -2.56 -8.09 -12.00
CA ILE A 186 -1.39 -8.96 -11.78
C ILE A 186 -1.80 -10.24 -11.05
N VAL A 187 -2.62 -10.15 -10.00
CA VAL A 187 -3.04 -11.35 -9.26
C VAL A 187 -4.03 -12.19 -10.06
N ASN A 188 -4.97 -11.56 -10.78
CA ASN A 188 -6.05 -12.29 -11.46
C ASN A 188 -5.64 -12.83 -12.84
N ASP A 189 -4.73 -12.17 -13.55
CA ASP A 189 -4.35 -12.55 -14.91
C ASP A 189 -2.93 -13.10 -15.00
N GLU A 190 -1.94 -12.46 -14.37
CA GLU A 190 -0.56 -12.90 -14.45
C GLU A 190 -0.28 -14.07 -13.50
N LEU A 191 -0.70 -13.99 -12.24
CA LEU A 191 -0.51 -15.06 -11.25
C LEU A 191 -1.57 -16.16 -11.35
N ARG A 192 -2.81 -15.85 -11.61
CA ARG A 192 -3.97 -16.68 -12.01
C ARG A 192 -4.00 -18.12 -11.47
N ASP A 193 -3.62 -18.33 -10.21
CA ASP A 193 -3.60 -19.65 -9.60
C ASP A 193 -3.95 -19.54 -8.10
N TYR A 194 -4.69 -20.52 -7.57
CA TYR A 194 -5.07 -20.55 -6.16
C TYR A 194 -3.89 -20.61 -5.18
N ARG A 195 -2.72 -21.10 -5.59
CA ARG A 195 -1.50 -21.11 -4.77
C ARG A 195 -1.00 -19.71 -4.40
N PHE A 196 -1.46 -18.68 -5.09
CA PHE A 196 -1.15 -17.27 -4.81
C PHE A 196 -2.14 -16.62 -3.84
N TYR A 197 -3.10 -17.39 -3.32
CA TYR A 197 -3.97 -16.98 -2.24
C TYR A 197 -3.55 -17.62 -0.93
N SER A 198 -3.87 -16.97 0.19
CA SER A 198 -3.76 -17.52 1.54
C SER A 198 -4.75 -18.66 1.74
N ALA A 199 -4.67 -19.36 2.88
CA ALA A 199 -5.54 -20.49 3.19
C ALA A 199 -7.04 -20.16 3.18
N ASP A 200 -7.42 -18.89 3.35
CA ASP A 200 -8.81 -18.42 3.26
C ASP A 200 -9.33 -18.29 1.82
N MET A 201 -8.47 -18.41 0.81
CA MET A 201 -8.77 -18.23 -0.61
C MET A 201 -9.32 -16.84 -0.97
N LEU A 202 -9.12 -15.85 -0.12
CA LEU A 202 -9.59 -14.48 -0.28
C LEU A 202 -8.44 -13.47 -0.36
N HIS A 203 -7.47 -13.61 0.53
CA HIS A 203 -6.31 -12.73 0.58
C HIS A 203 -5.16 -13.27 -0.28
N PRO A 204 -4.41 -12.40 -0.97
CA PRO A 204 -3.15 -12.80 -1.60
C PRO A 204 -2.19 -13.41 -0.56
N SER A 205 -1.49 -14.46 -0.94
CA SER A 205 -0.43 -15.06 -0.12
C SER A 205 0.78 -14.12 -0.02
N ASP A 206 1.66 -14.36 0.96
CA ASP A 206 2.91 -13.61 1.07
C ASP A 206 3.75 -13.69 -0.21
N VAL A 207 3.75 -14.82 -0.90
CA VAL A 207 4.43 -14.98 -2.20
C VAL A 207 3.86 -14.04 -3.25
N ALA A 208 2.54 -13.89 -3.32
CA ALA A 208 1.89 -12.96 -4.24
C ALA A 208 2.18 -11.50 -3.85
N VAL A 209 2.16 -11.17 -2.56
CA VAL A 209 2.50 -9.82 -2.07
C VAL A 209 3.96 -9.49 -2.35
N ASP A 210 4.89 -10.44 -2.17
CA ASP A 210 6.31 -10.25 -2.48
C ASP A 210 6.53 -10.07 -3.99
N TYR A 211 5.76 -10.76 -4.82
CA TYR A 211 5.78 -10.55 -6.27
C TYR A 211 5.31 -9.13 -6.63
N LEU A 212 4.19 -8.66 -6.07
CA LEU A 212 3.68 -7.30 -6.27
C LEU A 212 4.70 -6.26 -5.79
N TRP A 213 5.35 -6.49 -4.65
CA TRP A 213 6.45 -5.66 -4.16
C TRP A 213 7.61 -5.59 -5.17
N GLN A 214 7.99 -6.72 -5.77
CA GLN A 214 9.02 -6.75 -6.82
C GLN A 214 8.61 -5.96 -8.06
N GLN A 215 7.33 -6.00 -8.45
CA GLN A 215 6.83 -5.18 -9.56
C GLN A 215 6.89 -3.68 -9.25
N ILE A 216 6.50 -3.28 -8.03
CA ILE A 216 6.65 -1.91 -7.54
C ILE A 216 8.13 -1.49 -7.58
N ALA A 217 9.01 -2.30 -6.99
CA ALA A 217 10.44 -2.00 -6.95
C ALA A 217 11.05 -1.88 -8.36
N ARG A 218 10.73 -2.79 -9.27
CA ARG A 218 11.25 -2.79 -10.64
C ARG A 218 10.86 -1.53 -11.42
N ASN A 219 9.66 -1.01 -11.21
CA ASN A 219 9.10 0.05 -12.03
C ASN A 219 9.16 1.44 -11.37
N LEU A 220 9.23 1.50 -10.04
CA LEU A 220 9.16 2.76 -9.29
C LEU A 220 10.43 3.08 -8.49
N PHE A 221 11.41 2.17 -8.38
CA PHE A 221 12.64 2.45 -7.68
C PHE A 221 13.73 2.96 -8.62
N SER A 222 14.44 3.99 -8.20
CA SER A 222 15.68 4.42 -8.83
C SER A 222 16.81 3.40 -8.56
N ALA A 223 17.91 3.50 -9.32
CA ALA A 223 19.11 2.70 -9.05
C ALA A 223 19.63 2.92 -7.61
N GLU A 224 19.56 4.15 -7.10
CA GLU A 224 19.90 4.49 -5.71
C GLU A 224 18.99 3.77 -4.72
N THR A 225 17.68 3.75 -4.97
CA THR A 225 16.71 3.07 -4.10
C THR A 225 16.92 1.56 -4.08
N HIS A 226 17.26 0.96 -5.20
CA HIS A 226 17.64 -0.45 -5.23
C HIS A 226 18.89 -0.73 -4.39
N ALA A 227 19.92 0.12 -4.49
CA ALA A 227 21.14 0.00 -3.68
C ALA A 227 20.84 0.18 -2.18
N TYR A 228 20.02 1.17 -1.84
CA TYR A 228 19.54 1.40 -0.47
C TYR A 228 18.81 0.17 0.09
N VAL A 229 17.81 -0.35 -0.62
CA VAL A 229 17.04 -1.53 -0.16
C VAL A 229 17.94 -2.75 0.01
N ALA A 230 18.92 -2.96 -0.87
CA ALA A 230 19.88 -4.03 -0.75
C ALA A 230 20.79 -3.87 0.49
N ALA A 231 21.20 -2.65 0.82
CA ALA A 231 22.03 -2.37 1.98
C ALA A 231 21.24 -2.52 3.29
N ILE A 232 20.05 -1.89 3.39
CA ILE A 232 19.23 -1.93 4.61
C ILE A 232 18.68 -3.33 4.88
N SER A 233 18.42 -4.14 3.85
CA SER A 233 17.99 -5.53 4.02
C SER A 233 19.03 -6.38 4.77
N LYS A 234 20.33 -6.12 4.59
CA LYS A 234 21.40 -6.82 5.34
C LYS A 234 21.34 -6.45 6.81
N VAL A 235 21.15 -5.18 7.12
CA VAL A 235 21.02 -4.67 8.49
C VAL A 235 19.79 -5.23 9.16
N VAL A 236 18.63 -5.17 8.51
CA VAL A 236 17.38 -5.70 9.06
C VAL A 236 17.50 -7.21 9.35
N LYS A 237 18.06 -7.99 8.43
CA LYS A 237 18.33 -9.42 8.67
C LYS A 237 19.29 -9.65 9.83
N ALA A 238 20.30 -8.79 9.99
CA ALA A 238 21.22 -8.89 11.12
C ALA A 238 20.51 -8.59 12.45
N LEU A 239 19.61 -7.61 12.49
CA LEU A 239 18.81 -7.29 13.69
C LEU A 239 17.77 -8.36 14.02
N GLU A 240 17.21 -9.03 13.01
CA GLU A 240 16.26 -10.15 13.20
C GLU A 240 16.95 -11.46 13.61
N HIS A 241 18.27 -11.52 13.55
CA HIS A 241 19.04 -12.73 13.90
C HIS A 241 18.87 -13.07 15.39
N LYS A 242 18.40 -14.29 15.65
CA LYS A 242 18.28 -14.86 16.99
C LYS A 242 19.50 -15.73 17.28
N PRO A 243 20.44 -15.30 18.14
CA PRO A 243 21.64 -16.09 18.43
C PRO A 243 21.30 -17.31 19.27
N TYR A 244 22.09 -18.35 19.15
CA TYR A 244 22.01 -19.51 20.04
C TYR A 244 22.45 -19.15 21.48
N ASN A 245 23.48 -18.29 21.60
CA ASN A 245 23.97 -17.78 22.89
C ASN A 245 23.96 -16.23 22.86
N PRO A 246 22.90 -15.57 23.40
CA PRO A 246 22.78 -14.13 23.38
C PRO A 246 23.83 -13.40 24.25
N ASP A 247 24.42 -14.08 25.24
CA ASP A 247 25.39 -13.48 26.15
C ASP A 247 26.86 -13.67 25.70
N SER A 248 27.07 -14.20 24.50
CA SER A 248 28.44 -14.41 23.98
C SER A 248 29.07 -13.09 23.52
N GLN A 249 30.41 -13.01 23.68
CA GLN A 249 31.21 -11.89 23.18
C GLN A 249 31.09 -11.76 21.65
N ASP A 250 31.04 -12.87 20.93
CA ASP A 250 30.88 -12.87 19.47
C ASP A 250 29.58 -12.22 19.04
N TYR A 251 28.47 -12.42 19.81
CA TYR A 251 27.21 -11.77 19.52
C TYR A 251 27.23 -10.28 19.86
N ALA A 252 27.86 -9.89 20.96
CA ALA A 252 28.09 -8.51 21.30
C ALA A 252 28.89 -7.77 20.20
N ASP A 253 29.93 -8.37 19.70
CA ASP A 253 30.73 -7.82 18.60
C ASP A 253 29.96 -7.76 17.29
N PHE A 254 29.11 -8.75 17.01
CA PHE A 254 28.20 -8.73 15.87
C PHE A 254 27.21 -7.56 15.95
N LEU A 255 26.58 -7.33 17.10
CA LEU A 255 25.66 -6.20 17.31
C LEU A 255 26.38 -4.85 17.18
N ASN A 256 27.60 -4.72 17.70
CA ASN A 256 28.40 -3.49 17.58
C ASN A 256 28.73 -3.18 16.12
N ARG A 257 29.11 -4.19 15.34
CA ARG A 257 29.33 -4.04 13.89
C ARG A 257 28.05 -3.64 13.17
N THR A 258 26.91 -4.24 13.53
CA THR A 258 25.61 -3.89 12.93
C THR A 258 25.22 -2.44 13.25
N ARG A 259 25.41 -1.97 14.49
CA ARG A 259 25.21 -0.56 14.87
C ARG A 259 26.09 0.37 14.05
N SER A 260 27.37 0.06 13.92
CA SER A 260 28.28 0.87 13.09
C SER A 260 27.83 0.96 11.64
N GLN A 261 27.30 -0.12 11.08
CA GLN A 261 26.69 -0.12 9.73
C GLN A 261 25.46 0.77 9.65
N ILE A 262 24.59 0.78 10.68
CA ILE A 262 23.42 1.65 10.75
C ILE A 262 23.86 3.11 10.73
N HIS A 263 24.85 3.50 11.54
CA HIS A 263 25.38 4.86 11.57
C HIS A 263 25.94 5.28 10.19
N THR A 264 26.72 4.42 9.56
CA THR A 264 27.25 4.69 8.20
C THR A 264 26.14 4.87 7.17
N LEU A 265 25.09 4.04 7.22
CA LEU A 265 23.94 4.17 6.33
C LEU A 265 23.16 5.45 6.63
N ALA A 266 23.00 5.84 7.89
CA ALA A 266 22.27 7.05 8.27
C ALA A 266 22.99 8.34 7.87
N ASP A 267 24.31 8.32 7.68
CA ASP A 267 25.05 9.45 7.12
C ASP A 267 24.75 9.63 5.63
N ALA A 268 24.56 8.53 4.90
CA ALA A 268 24.14 8.55 3.49
C ALA A 268 22.63 8.76 3.33
N TYR A 269 21.83 8.27 4.26
CA TYR A 269 20.37 8.28 4.22
C TYR A 269 19.79 8.81 5.55
N PRO A 270 19.74 10.16 5.73
CA PRO A 270 19.39 10.79 7.01
C PRO A 270 18.04 10.40 7.61
N HIS A 271 17.05 10.00 6.77
CA HIS A 271 15.75 9.54 7.24
C HIS A 271 15.84 8.29 8.15
N LEU A 272 16.92 7.53 8.08
CA LEU A 272 17.16 6.39 8.98
C LEU A 272 17.27 6.82 10.45
N ARG A 273 17.68 8.06 10.73
CA ARG A 273 17.68 8.61 12.11
C ARG A 273 16.27 8.73 12.69
N ILE A 274 15.24 8.78 11.84
CA ILE A 274 13.82 8.78 12.24
C ILE A 274 13.29 7.35 12.30
N THR A 275 13.50 6.58 11.22
CA THR A 275 12.90 5.22 11.07
C THR A 275 13.63 4.14 11.87
N MET A 276 14.78 4.45 12.44
CA MET A 276 15.61 3.61 13.30
C MET A 276 16.11 4.37 14.54
N ALA A 277 15.27 5.29 15.08
CA ALA A 277 15.65 6.18 16.18
C ALA A 277 16.16 5.42 17.43
N GLU A 278 15.76 4.16 17.60
CA GLU A 278 16.20 3.28 18.68
C GLU A 278 17.72 2.98 18.68
N PHE A 279 18.43 3.34 17.60
CA PHE A 279 19.88 3.12 17.45
C PHE A 279 20.71 4.40 17.59
N PHE A 280 20.06 5.56 17.76
CA PHE A 280 20.68 6.88 17.91
C PHE A 280 20.31 7.53 19.25
#